data_da735cf817d3beea4a7a6b0f45f96ebd
#
_entry.id   da735cf817d3beea4a7a6b0f45f96ebd
#
_cell.length_a   1.000
_cell.length_b   1.000
_cell.length_c   1.000
_cell.angle_alpha   90.00
_cell.angle_beta   90.00
_cell.angle_gamma   90.00
#
_symmetry.space_group_name_H-M   'P 1'
#
loop_
_entity.id
_entity.type
_entity.pdbx_description
1 polymer ?
#
loop_
_entity_poly.entity_id
_entity_poly.type
_entity_poly.pdbx_seq_one_letter_code
_entity_poly.pdbx_strand_id
1 'polypeptide(L)'
;MKETDNRRLEYFEKQAKTRARQRKKHSFYWNDITYFCNYFAHEGLSVLEIGCGTGELLNDIKGKRKVGIDFSPSMIAEAKSQFPSLEFHCMAAEDIVLNEQFDLIILSNLIGHLNDVQQVLSSLHKFCHSRTKVIVTYHNYLWEPFLKLAEAMGLKTKTDNLNWLGKNDLNNLLYISGFDVYRSTGRMLLPFNIPLLAPLFNRYIAKLPFFRHFCMNQFSFAKPLPVGKDKEYSVSVVIPARNESGNIENAITRLPKFGSHIEIIFIEGNSTDDTWDAIQKIQQKYAGQYDIKIGQQKGKGKGDAVRVGFDMATCDILMILDADLT
;
A
#
# COMPACT_ATOMS: atom_id res chain seq x y z
N MET A 1 -23.38 -21.81 -0.66
CA MET A 1 -23.41 -20.60 0.21
C MET A 1 -23.51 -21.08 1.65
N LYS A 2 -22.62 -20.65 2.54
CA LYS A 2 -22.65 -21.05 3.96
C LYS A 2 -23.85 -20.37 4.64
N GLU A 3 -24.41 -20.97 5.69
CA GLU A 3 -25.58 -20.45 6.44
C GLU A 3 -25.36 -19.02 6.96
N THR A 4 -24.12 -18.67 7.28
CA THR A 4 -23.67 -17.31 7.64
C THR A 4 -23.85 -16.29 6.51
N ASP A 5 -23.67 -16.70 5.24
CA ASP A 5 -23.80 -15.82 4.09
C ASP A 5 -25.26 -15.47 3.83
N ASN A 6 -26.19 -16.41 4.03
CA ASN A 6 -27.62 -16.17 3.87
C ASN A 6 -28.16 -15.18 4.91
N ARG A 7 -27.78 -15.31 6.19
CA ARG A 7 -28.19 -14.36 7.24
C ARG A 7 -27.66 -12.95 6.96
N ARG A 8 -26.42 -12.84 6.49
CA ARG A 8 -25.81 -11.57 6.14
C ARG A 8 -26.51 -10.93 4.94
N LEU A 9 -26.82 -11.72 3.93
CA LEU A 9 -27.57 -11.25 2.76
C LEU A 9 -28.93 -10.72 3.19
N GLU A 10 -29.71 -11.47 3.95
CA GLU A 10 -31.01 -11.03 4.48
C GLU A 10 -30.93 -9.71 5.27
N TYR A 11 -29.88 -9.56 6.06
CA TYR A 11 -29.64 -8.34 6.81
C TYR A 11 -29.46 -7.13 5.87
N PHE A 12 -28.59 -7.22 4.87
CA PHE A 12 -28.33 -6.12 3.92
C PHE A 12 -29.51 -5.86 2.98
N GLU A 13 -30.23 -6.90 2.57
CA GLU A 13 -31.47 -6.78 1.80
C GLU A 13 -32.52 -5.94 2.53
N LYS A 14 -32.71 -6.16 3.83
CA LYS A 14 -33.64 -5.36 4.67
C LYS A 14 -33.14 -3.90 4.82
N GLN A 15 -31.83 -3.70 4.81
CA GLN A 15 -31.26 -2.37 4.99
C GLN A 15 -31.30 -1.50 3.73
N ALA A 16 -31.32 -2.06 2.53
CA ALA A 16 -31.24 -1.34 1.28
C ALA A 16 -32.23 -0.16 1.21
N LYS A 17 -33.50 -0.40 1.54
CA LYS A 17 -34.57 0.61 1.51
C LYS A 17 -34.41 1.75 2.54
N THR A 18 -33.67 1.52 3.62
CA THR A 18 -33.51 2.49 4.72
C THR A 18 -32.14 3.15 4.74
N ARG A 19 -31.18 2.63 3.98
CA ARG A 19 -29.78 3.03 4.03
C ARG A 19 -29.57 4.50 3.66
N ALA A 20 -30.20 4.98 2.60
CA ALA A 20 -30.13 6.39 2.20
C ALA A 20 -30.63 7.32 3.32
N ARG A 21 -31.73 6.96 4.00
CA ARG A 21 -32.25 7.71 5.15
C ARG A 21 -31.28 7.67 6.34
N GLN A 22 -30.69 6.51 6.62
CA GLN A 22 -29.70 6.36 7.69
C GLN A 22 -28.44 7.16 7.38
N ARG A 23 -27.96 7.12 6.13
CA ARG A 23 -26.82 7.93 5.69
C ARG A 23 -27.07 9.42 5.88
N LYS A 24 -28.25 9.91 5.52
CA LYS A 24 -28.64 11.30 5.74
C LYS A 24 -28.66 11.65 7.24
N LYS A 25 -29.18 10.76 8.09
CA LYS A 25 -29.18 10.93 9.56
C LYS A 25 -27.75 11.01 10.12
N HIS A 26 -26.80 10.23 9.57
CA HIS A 26 -25.40 10.19 9.97
C HIS A 26 -24.49 10.93 8.98
N SER A 27 -24.99 11.98 8.34
CA SER A 27 -24.26 12.74 7.32
C SER A 27 -22.92 13.29 7.82
N PHE A 28 -22.82 13.71 9.08
CA PHE A 28 -21.59 14.19 9.69
C PHE A 28 -20.47 13.12 9.62
N TYR A 29 -20.81 11.88 9.90
CA TYR A 29 -19.88 10.73 9.78
C TYR A 29 -19.45 10.47 8.33
N TRP A 30 -20.41 10.38 7.42
CA TRP A 30 -20.14 10.05 6.02
C TRP A 30 -19.41 11.17 5.28
N ASN A 31 -19.73 12.43 5.60
CA ASN A 31 -19.06 13.59 5.03
C ASN A 31 -17.56 13.61 5.39
N ASP A 32 -17.19 13.17 6.60
CA ASP A 32 -15.78 13.08 6.98
C ASP A 32 -15.04 11.99 6.19
N ILE A 33 -15.67 10.83 5.97
CA ILE A 33 -15.12 9.76 5.13
C ILE A 33 -14.94 10.25 3.68
N THR A 34 -16.01 10.80 3.10
CA THR A 34 -16.00 11.33 1.74
C THR A 34 -14.93 12.42 1.56
N TYR A 35 -14.88 13.36 2.48
CA TYR A 35 -13.89 14.44 2.48
C TYR A 35 -12.46 13.88 2.47
N PHE A 36 -12.20 12.89 3.32
CA PHE A 36 -10.85 12.35 3.45
C PHE A 36 -10.46 11.42 2.29
N CYS A 37 -11.39 10.66 1.74
CA CYS A 37 -11.15 9.91 0.50
C CYS A 37 -10.88 10.85 -0.68
N ASN A 38 -11.65 11.94 -0.79
CA ASN A 38 -11.47 12.96 -1.83
C ASN A 38 -10.16 13.75 -1.73
N TYR A 39 -9.50 13.74 -0.58
CA TYR A 39 -8.14 14.28 -0.47
C TYR A 39 -7.12 13.52 -1.34
N PHE A 40 -7.38 12.25 -1.60
CA PHE A 40 -6.52 11.36 -2.41
C PHE A 40 -7.07 11.12 -3.82
N ALA A 41 -8.27 11.61 -4.12
CA ALA A 41 -8.96 11.47 -5.38
C ALA A 41 -8.95 12.77 -6.19
N HIS A 42 -8.98 12.67 -7.52
CA HIS A 42 -9.16 13.78 -8.45
C HIS A 42 -9.97 13.34 -9.69
N GLU A 43 -10.47 14.29 -10.46
CA GLU A 43 -11.44 14.05 -11.55
C GLU A 43 -10.96 13.12 -12.67
N GLY A 44 -9.64 12.94 -12.81
CA GLY A 44 -9.05 12.09 -13.85
C GLY A 44 -8.96 10.60 -13.50
N LEU A 45 -9.26 10.19 -12.25
CA LEU A 45 -9.02 8.82 -11.78
C LEU A 45 -10.14 7.86 -12.17
N SER A 46 -9.76 6.60 -12.40
CA SER A 46 -10.64 5.43 -12.34
C SER A 46 -10.75 4.94 -10.89
N VAL A 47 -11.98 4.76 -10.40
CA VAL A 47 -12.27 4.44 -9.00
C VAL A 47 -13.11 3.18 -8.91
N LEU A 48 -12.68 2.23 -8.07
CA LEU A 48 -13.43 1.03 -7.68
C LEU A 48 -13.81 1.14 -6.21
N GLU A 49 -15.09 1.05 -5.88
CA GLU A 49 -15.56 0.86 -4.50
C GLU A 49 -16.06 -0.56 -4.31
N ILE A 50 -15.44 -1.31 -3.40
CA ILE A 50 -15.84 -2.66 -3.02
C ILE A 50 -16.66 -2.60 -1.74
N GLY A 51 -17.88 -3.15 -1.77
CA GLY A 51 -18.88 -2.97 -0.72
C GLY A 51 -19.57 -1.60 -0.82
N CYS A 52 -19.94 -1.17 -2.03
CA CYS A 52 -20.45 0.17 -2.29
C CYS A 52 -21.85 0.43 -1.71
N GLY A 53 -22.58 -0.61 -1.27
CA GLY A 53 -23.95 -0.48 -0.81
C GLY A 53 -24.85 0.20 -1.84
N THR A 54 -25.51 1.27 -1.44
CA THR A 54 -26.42 2.06 -2.30
C THR A 54 -25.72 3.16 -3.10
N GLY A 55 -24.36 3.17 -3.14
CA GLY A 55 -23.53 3.92 -4.11
C GLY A 55 -23.24 5.38 -3.76
N GLU A 56 -23.70 5.90 -2.60
CA GLU A 56 -23.57 7.33 -2.29
C GLU A 56 -22.12 7.78 -2.08
N LEU A 57 -21.23 6.92 -1.49
CA LEU A 57 -19.84 7.29 -1.34
C LEU A 57 -19.17 7.35 -2.71
N LEU A 58 -19.40 6.34 -3.55
CA LEU A 58 -18.87 6.32 -4.91
C LEU A 58 -19.33 7.53 -5.72
N ASN A 59 -20.60 7.92 -5.60
CA ASN A 59 -21.12 9.12 -6.26
C ASN A 59 -20.34 10.38 -5.86
N ASP A 60 -20.08 10.52 -4.56
CA ASP A 60 -19.45 11.70 -3.96
C ASP A 60 -17.92 11.74 -4.13
N ILE A 61 -17.28 10.63 -4.51
CA ILE A 61 -15.84 10.57 -4.81
C ILE A 61 -15.55 11.16 -6.19
N LYS A 62 -14.48 11.95 -6.26
CA LYS A 62 -13.97 12.49 -7.53
C LYS A 62 -13.37 11.38 -8.37
N GLY A 63 -13.72 11.35 -9.65
CA GLY A 63 -13.20 10.36 -10.60
C GLY A 63 -13.92 10.42 -11.93
N LYS A 64 -13.21 10.12 -12.99
CA LYS A 64 -13.74 10.06 -14.37
C LYS A 64 -14.56 8.80 -14.62
N ARG A 65 -14.05 7.64 -14.16
CA ARG A 65 -14.69 6.34 -14.21
C ARG A 65 -14.92 5.83 -12.80
N LYS A 66 -16.14 5.44 -12.49
CA LYS A 66 -16.51 4.99 -11.16
C LYS A 66 -17.31 3.70 -11.24
N VAL A 67 -16.79 2.65 -10.59
CA VAL A 67 -17.39 1.31 -10.55
C VAL A 67 -17.63 0.92 -9.10
N GLY A 68 -18.84 0.45 -8.80
CA GLY A 68 -19.23 -0.04 -7.48
C GLY A 68 -19.57 -1.53 -7.50
N ILE A 69 -19.12 -2.24 -6.49
CA ILE A 69 -19.44 -3.66 -6.29
C ILE A 69 -20.07 -3.85 -4.92
N ASP A 70 -21.17 -4.59 -4.87
CA ASP A 70 -21.77 -5.06 -3.63
C ASP A 70 -22.40 -6.43 -3.85
N PHE A 71 -22.42 -7.26 -2.81
CA PHE A 71 -22.97 -8.62 -2.94
C PHE A 71 -24.50 -8.68 -2.83
N SER A 72 -25.15 -7.61 -2.34
CA SER A 72 -26.60 -7.52 -2.17
C SER A 72 -27.29 -7.03 -3.44
N PRO A 73 -28.16 -7.85 -4.07
CA PRO A 73 -28.95 -7.42 -5.22
C PRO A 73 -29.81 -6.19 -4.95
N SER A 74 -30.41 -6.08 -3.75
CA SER A 74 -31.23 -4.93 -3.40
C SER A 74 -30.43 -3.64 -3.23
N MET A 75 -29.18 -3.73 -2.68
CA MET A 75 -28.28 -2.58 -2.62
C MET A 75 -27.93 -2.09 -4.02
N ILE A 76 -27.58 -2.99 -4.93
CA ILE A 76 -27.21 -2.66 -6.30
C ILE A 76 -28.42 -2.11 -7.10
N ALA A 77 -29.60 -2.68 -6.90
CA ALA A 77 -30.82 -2.15 -7.53
C ALA A 77 -31.08 -0.70 -7.12
N GLU A 78 -30.97 -0.41 -5.82
CA GLU A 78 -31.11 0.94 -5.28
C GLU A 78 -30.01 1.88 -5.81
N ALA A 79 -28.76 1.43 -5.82
CA ALA A 79 -27.62 2.20 -6.35
C ALA A 79 -27.83 2.59 -7.83
N LYS A 80 -28.25 1.66 -8.67
CA LYS A 80 -28.54 1.91 -10.08
C LYS A 80 -29.73 2.88 -10.27
N SER A 81 -30.72 2.80 -9.39
CA SER A 81 -31.87 3.70 -9.41
C SER A 81 -31.48 5.13 -9.02
N GLN A 82 -30.67 5.29 -7.98
CA GLN A 82 -30.23 6.60 -7.49
C GLN A 82 -29.15 7.25 -8.37
N PHE A 83 -28.23 6.45 -8.93
CA PHE A 83 -27.07 6.94 -9.67
C PHE A 83 -26.92 6.24 -11.03
N PRO A 84 -27.84 6.44 -11.97
CA PRO A 84 -27.86 5.73 -13.26
C PRO A 84 -26.65 6.02 -14.16
N SER A 85 -25.89 7.08 -13.88
CA SER A 85 -24.64 7.42 -14.59
C SER A 85 -23.43 6.64 -14.12
N LEU A 86 -23.54 5.90 -13.02
CA LEU A 86 -22.45 5.10 -12.45
C LEU A 86 -22.64 3.62 -12.81
N GLU A 87 -21.54 2.89 -12.82
CA GLU A 87 -21.55 1.46 -13.08
C GLU A 87 -21.56 0.65 -11.79
N PHE A 88 -22.50 -0.31 -11.69
CA PHE A 88 -22.64 -1.15 -10.50
C PHE A 88 -22.79 -2.62 -10.87
N HIS A 89 -22.08 -3.49 -10.13
CA HIS A 89 -22.13 -4.94 -10.30
C HIS A 89 -22.49 -5.64 -8.99
N CYS A 90 -23.35 -6.65 -9.11
CA CYS A 90 -23.71 -7.51 -7.98
C CYS A 90 -22.73 -8.68 -7.91
N MET A 91 -21.71 -8.56 -7.06
CA MET A 91 -20.63 -9.55 -6.86
C MET A 91 -20.19 -9.55 -5.41
N ALA A 92 -19.80 -10.72 -4.87
CA ALA A 92 -19.12 -10.81 -3.59
C ALA A 92 -17.68 -10.27 -3.70
N ALA A 93 -17.17 -9.69 -2.61
CA ALA A 93 -15.80 -9.16 -2.58
C ALA A 93 -14.74 -10.25 -2.77
N GLU A 94 -15.07 -11.49 -2.40
CA GLU A 94 -14.23 -12.66 -2.56
C GLU A 94 -14.15 -13.15 -4.01
N ASP A 95 -15.16 -12.86 -4.86
CA ASP A 95 -15.34 -13.43 -6.19
C ASP A 95 -15.50 -12.36 -7.28
N ILE A 96 -14.71 -11.31 -7.22
CA ILE A 96 -14.77 -10.21 -8.19
C ILE A 96 -14.21 -10.66 -9.54
N VAL A 97 -15.00 -10.48 -10.60
CA VAL A 97 -14.62 -10.74 -11.99
C VAL A 97 -14.72 -9.43 -12.79
N LEU A 98 -13.63 -8.68 -12.80
CA LEU A 98 -13.44 -7.48 -13.64
C LEU A 98 -12.11 -7.61 -14.39
N ASN A 99 -12.06 -7.13 -15.63
CA ASN A 99 -10.87 -7.18 -16.49
C ASN A 99 -10.27 -5.78 -16.69
N GLU A 100 -10.26 -4.97 -15.64
CA GLU A 100 -9.70 -3.62 -15.68
C GLU A 100 -8.95 -3.28 -14.39
N GLN A 101 -8.05 -2.31 -14.47
CA GLN A 101 -7.27 -1.80 -13.36
C GLN A 101 -7.72 -0.39 -13.01
N PHE A 102 -7.62 -0.05 -11.72
CA PHE A 102 -8.10 1.21 -11.20
C PHE A 102 -6.97 2.01 -10.54
N ASP A 103 -7.08 3.34 -10.62
CA ASP A 103 -6.16 4.26 -9.96
C ASP A 103 -6.40 4.33 -8.45
N LEU A 104 -7.67 4.16 -8.02
CA LEU A 104 -8.10 4.21 -6.64
C LEU A 104 -9.08 3.08 -6.34
N ILE A 105 -8.76 2.28 -5.32
CA ILE A 105 -9.66 1.23 -4.79
C ILE A 105 -10.04 1.61 -3.36
N ILE A 106 -11.33 1.60 -3.06
CA ILE A 106 -11.87 1.96 -1.75
C ILE A 106 -12.63 0.77 -1.17
N LEU A 107 -12.28 0.39 0.07
CA LEU A 107 -13.01 -0.55 0.91
C LEU A 107 -13.50 0.21 2.15
N SER A 108 -14.73 0.73 2.08
CA SER A 108 -15.26 1.57 3.16
C SER A 108 -16.15 0.77 4.09
N ASN A 109 -15.71 0.60 5.35
CA ASN A 109 -16.42 -0.17 6.40
C ASN A 109 -16.80 -1.60 5.96
N LEU A 110 -16.05 -2.18 5.03
CA LEU A 110 -16.30 -3.51 4.48
C LEU A 110 -15.62 -4.61 5.30
N ILE A 111 -14.40 -4.36 5.79
CA ILE A 111 -13.51 -5.36 6.39
C ILE A 111 -14.20 -6.17 7.50
N GLY A 112 -15.01 -5.51 8.33
CA GLY A 112 -15.77 -6.16 9.40
C GLY A 112 -16.81 -7.18 8.92
N HIS A 113 -17.17 -7.16 7.65
CA HIS A 113 -18.21 -8.00 7.04
C HIS A 113 -17.67 -9.11 6.14
N LEU A 114 -16.35 -9.20 5.94
CA LEU A 114 -15.73 -10.21 5.09
C LEU A 114 -15.56 -11.53 5.83
N ASN A 115 -15.70 -12.65 5.11
CA ASN A 115 -15.40 -13.97 5.64
C ASN A 115 -13.89 -14.22 5.71
N ASP A 116 -13.18 -13.83 4.64
CA ASP A 116 -11.74 -13.94 4.54
C ASP A 116 -11.16 -12.61 4.05
N VAL A 117 -10.68 -11.82 4.99
CA VAL A 117 -10.07 -10.50 4.72
C VAL A 117 -8.80 -10.64 3.89
N GLN A 118 -7.96 -11.64 4.18
CA GLN A 118 -6.70 -11.83 3.48
C GLN A 118 -6.93 -12.24 2.02
N GLN A 119 -7.89 -13.13 1.77
CA GLN A 119 -8.27 -13.54 0.40
C GLN A 119 -8.70 -12.32 -0.42
N VAL A 120 -9.58 -11.47 0.12
CA VAL A 120 -10.06 -10.27 -0.56
C VAL A 120 -8.90 -9.32 -0.83
N LEU A 121 -8.07 -9.01 0.18
CA LEU A 121 -6.93 -8.10 0.00
C LEU A 121 -5.95 -8.64 -1.04
N SER A 122 -5.61 -9.92 -1.02
CA SER A 122 -4.72 -10.55 -2.00
C SER A 122 -5.29 -10.50 -3.42
N SER A 123 -6.62 -10.63 -3.57
CA SER A 123 -7.29 -10.58 -4.87
C SER A 123 -7.25 -9.18 -5.52
N LEU A 124 -7.07 -8.12 -4.73
CA LEU A 124 -7.03 -6.73 -5.24
C LEU A 124 -5.92 -6.50 -6.25
N HIS A 125 -4.82 -7.27 -6.21
CA HIS A 125 -3.73 -7.14 -7.18
C HIS A 125 -4.18 -7.27 -8.63
N LYS A 126 -5.25 -8.03 -8.90
CA LYS A 126 -5.83 -8.18 -10.24
C LYS A 126 -6.34 -6.85 -10.80
N PHE A 127 -6.73 -5.93 -9.92
CA PHE A 127 -7.33 -4.63 -10.24
C PHE A 127 -6.35 -3.47 -10.01
N CYS A 128 -5.10 -3.77 -9.65
CA CYS A 128 -4.06 -2.79 -9.37
C CYS A 128 -3.05 -2.68 -10.52
N HIS A 129 -2.60 -1.48 -10.78
CA HIS A 129 -1.35 -1.19 -11.49
C HIS A 129 -0.35 -0.55 -10.50
N SER A 130 0.88 -0.31 -10.92
CA SER A 130 1.97 0.17 -10.04
C SER A 130 1.70 1.50 -9.31
N ARG A 131 0.74 2.29 -9.77
CA ARG A 131 0.35 3.59 -9.18
C ARG A 131 -0.98 3.55 -8.45
N THR A 132 -1.65 2.40 -8.39
CA THR A 132 -2.93 2.24 -7.68
C THR A 132 -2.79 2.59 -6.20
N LYS A 133 -3.75 3.33 -5.69
CA LYS A 133 -3.90 3.58 -4.25
C LYS A 133 -5.07 2.78 -3.71
N VAL A 134 -4.87 2.15 -2.57
CA VAL A 134 -5.92 1.41 -1.85
C VAL A 134 -6.23 2.15 -0.56
N ILE A 135 -7.50 2.48 -0.34
CA ILE A 135 -7.99 3.10 0.90
C ILE A 135 -8.89 2.09 1.61
N VAL A 136 -8.53 1.73 2.82
CA VAL A 136 -9.37 0.90 3.68
C VAL A 136 -9.83 1.73 4.87
N THR A 137 -11.16 1.82 5.07
CA THR A 137 -11.72 2.45 6.26
C THR A 137 -12.47 1.43 7.10
N TYR A 138 -12.38 1.57 8.41
CA TYR A 138 -13.02 0.66 9.35
C TYR A 138 -13.20 1.31 10.73
N HIS A 139 -14.07 0.72 11.55
CA HIS A 139 -14.28 1.20 12.91
C HIS A 139 -13.17 0.71 13.84
N ASN A 140 -12.69 1.59 14.70
CA ASN A 140 -11.75 1.24 15.75
C ASN A 140 -12.42 0.29 16.78
N TYR A 141 -11.79 -0.83 17.08
CA TYR A 141 -12.29 -1.81 18.04
C TYR A 141 -12.56 -1.24 19.44
N LEU A 142 -11.88 -0.17 19.83
CA LEU A 142 -12.12 0.53 21.11
C LEU A 142 -13.55 1.11 21.21
N TRP A 143 -14.20 1.32 20.06
CA TRP A 143 -15.58 1.81 20.01
C TRP A 143 -16.63 0.70 20.08
N GLU A 144 -16.22 -0.57 20.03
CA GLU A 144 -17.16 -1.71 20.08
C GLU A 144 -18.14 -1.64 21.25
N PRO A 145 -17.73 -1.41 22.53
CA PRO A 145 -18.65 -1.34 23.64
C PRO A 145 -19.69 -0.19 23.49
N PHE A 146 -19.23 0.96 23.00
CA PHE A 146 -20.10 2.13 22.80
C PHE A 146 -21.09 1.91 21.65
N LEU A 147 -20.65 1.27 20.56
CA LEU A 147 -21.52 0.94 19.43
C LEU A 147 -22.53 -0.14 19.79
N LYS A 148 -22.15 -1.15 20.56
CA LYS A 148 -23.10 -2.15 21.11
C LYS A 148 -24.11 -1.52 22.06
N LEU A 149 -23.71 -0.57 22.89
CA LEU A 149 -24.63 0.17 23.75
C LEU A 149 -25.60 1.00 22.90
N ALA A 150 -25.13 1.69 21.86
CA ALA A 150 -26.00 2.43 20.95
C ALA A 150 -26.99 1.52 20.21
N GLU A 151 -26.59 0.30 19.86
CA GLU A 151 -27.49 -0.72 19.30
C GLU A 151 -28.56 -1.17 20.32
N ALA A 152 -28.17 -1.39 21.57
CA ALA A 152 -29.11 -1.77 22.63
C ALA A 152 -30.14 -0.66 22.93
N MET A 153 -29.72 0.61 22.80
CA MET A 153 -30.60 1.78 22.96
C MET A 153 -31.44 2.13 21.71
N GLY A 154 -31.31 1.35 20.61
CA GLY A 154 -32.00 1.64 19.34
C GLY A 154 -31.50 2.87 18.59
N LEU A 155 -30.36 3.45 18.99
CA LEU A 155 -29.73 4.60 18.33
C LEU A 155 -28.98 4.20 17.05
N LYS A 156 -28.56 2.95 16.97
CA LYS A 156 -27.88 2.32 15.82
C LYS A 156 -28.58 1.00 15.49
N THR A 157 -28.67 0.66 14.21
CA THR A 157 -29.16 -0.67 13.79
C THR A 157 -28.18 -1.75 14.23
N LYS A 158 -28.69 -2.84 14.77
CA LYS A 158 -27.87 -4.00 15.15
C LYS A 158 -27.08 -4.49 13.94
N THR A 159 -25.81 -4.72 14.14
CA THR A 159 -24.88 -5.24 13.12
C THR A 159 -24.53 -6.67 13.47
N ASP A 160 -24.64 -7.60 12.52
CA ASP A 160 -24.34 -8.99 12.75
C ASP A 160 -22.84 -9.24 12.49
N ASN A 161 -22.17 -9.91 13.43
CA ASN A 161 -20.80 -10.46 13.36
C ASN A 161 -19.76 -9.55 12.68
N LEU A 162 -19.41 -8.42 13.29
CA LEU A 162 -18.30 -7.62 12.85
C LEU A 162 -16.96 -8.23 13.29
N ASN A 163 -16.06 -8.44 12.34
CA ASN A 163 -14.66 -8.68 12.65
C ASN A 163 -14.05 -7.38 13.17
N TRP A 164 -13.70 -7.33 14.44
CA TRP A 164 -13.04 -6.19 15.04
C TRP A 164 -11.54 -6.35 14.92
N LEU A 165 -10.95 -5.67 13.94
CA LEU A 165 -9.50 -5.67 13.73
C LEU A 165 -8.87 -4.43 14.35
N GLY A 166 -7.71 -4.63 14.99
CA GLY A 166 -6.85 -3.53 15.39
C GLY A 166 -6.12 -2.93 14.18
N LYS A 167 -5.59 -1.72 14.36
CA LYS A 167 -4.80 -1.04 13.31
C LYS A 167 -3.62 -1.88 12.85
N ASN A 168 -2.92 -2.52 13.77
CA ASN A 168 -1.73 -3.33 13.44
C ASN A 168 -2.12 -4.62 12.72
N ASP A 169 -3.26 -5.22 13.09
CA ASP A 169 -3.75 -6.44 12.44
C ASP A 169 -4.08 -6.18 10.97
N LEU A 170 -4.80 -5.09 10.67
CA LEU A 170 -5.11 -4.72 9.30
C LEU A 170 -3.85 -4.36 8.50
N ASN A 171 -2.91 -3.62 9.09
CA ASN A 171 -1.66 -3.28 8.41
C ASN A 171 -0.83 -4.54 8.11
N ASN A 172 -0.79 -5.51 9.03
CA ASN A 172 -0.15 -6.80 8.80
C ASN A 172 -0.85 -7.60 7.69
N LEU A 173 -2.19 -7.64 7.69
CA LEU A 173 -2.97 -8.30 6.63
C LEU A 173 -2.69 -7.67 5.26
N LEU A 174 -2.64 -6.35 5.17
CA LEU A 174 -2.25 -5.64 3.95
C LEU A 174 -0.83 -6.01 3.51
N TYR A 175 0.13 -6.02 4.45
CA TYR A 175 1.52 -6.35 4.16
C TYR A 175 1.69 -7.79 3.64
N ILE A 176 1.13 -8.79 4.32
CA ILE A 176 1.20 -10.19 3.87
C ILE A 176 0.39 -10.45 2.59
N SER A 177 -0.58 -9.57 2.28
CA SER A 177 -1.30 -9.58 1.00
C SER A 177 -0.56 -8.80 -0.10
N GLY A 178 0.69 -8.37 0.11
CA GLY A 178 1.52 -7.73 -0.90
C GLY A 178 1.28 -6.23 -1.08
N PHE A 179 0.83 -5.53 -0.04
CA PHE A 179 0.64 -4.08 -0.06
C PHE A 179 1.56 -3.36 0.93
N ASP A 180 2.17 -2.26 0.49
CA ASP A 180 2.91 -1.32 1.34
C ASP A 180 1.96 -0.28 1.93
N VAL A 181 1.81 -0.29 3.25
CA VAL A 181 0.99 0.68 3.99
C VAL A 181 1.81 1.93 4.29
N TYR A 182 1.70 2.94 3.43
CA TYR A 182 2.48 4.16 3.57
C TYR A 182 1.87 5.19 4.55
N ARG A 183 0.60 5.01 4.93
CA ARG A 183 -0.07 5.89 5.90
C ARG A 183 -1.19 5.17 6.62
N SER A 184 -1.27 5.33 7.94
CA SER A 184 -2.43 4.97 8.74
C SER A 184 -2.78 6.09 9.70
N THR A 185 -4.06 6.43 9.81
CA THR A 185 -4.51 7.53 10.68
C THR A 185 -5.92 7.28 11.21
N GLY A 186 -6.18 7.80 12.40
CA GLY A 186 -7.52 7.85 12.98
C GLY A 186 -8.18 9.21 12.72
N ARG A 187 -9.50 9.20 12.53
CA ARG A 187 -10.33 10.40 12.40
C ARG A 187 -11.61 10.25 13.23
N MET A 188 -12.22 11.37 13.57
CA MET A 188 -13.47 11.44 14.32
C MET A 188 -13.34 10.92 15.75
N LEU A 189 -12.85 11.80 16.62
CA LEU A 189 -12.80 11.56 18.06
C LEU A 189 -14.17 11.74 18.72
N LEU A 190 -14.95 12.72 18.25
CA LEU A 190 -16.32 12.99 18.67
C LEU A 190 -17.28 12.74 17.48
N PRO A 191 -18.07 11.63 17.49
CA PRO A 191 -18.94 11.27 16.37
C PRO A 191 -20.29 12.02 16.36
N PHE A 192 -20.44 13.03 17.19
CA PHE A 192 -21.64 13.85 17.32
C PHE A 192 -21.39 15.24 16.76
N ASN A 193 -22.35 15.77 16.01
CA ASN A 193 -22.28 17.13 15.48
C ASN A 193 -22.71 18.17 16.55
N ILE A 194 -21.84 18.37 17.54
CA ILE A 194 -22.04 19.36 18.58
C ILE A 194 -21.31 20.65 18.15
N PRO A 195 -22.05 21.79 17.96
CA PRO A 195 -21.43 23.05 17.56
C PRO A 195 -20.25 23.42 18.48
N LEU A 196 -19.19 23.97 17.93
CA LEU A 196 -17.92 24.34 18.55
C LEU A 196 -17.09 23.14 19.07
N LEU A 197 -17.72 22.17 19.75
CA LEU A 197 -16.99 21.00 20.30
C LEU A 197 -16.53 20.03 19.21
N ALA A 198 -17.40 19.68 18.27
CA ALA A 198 -17.05 18.72 17.22
C ALA A 198 -15.87 19.22 16.36
N PRO A 199 -15.81 20.48 15.88
CA PRO A 199 -14.65 21.03 15.22
C PRO A 199 -13.39 21.03 16.11
N LEU A 200 -13.50 21.42 17.37
CA LEU A 200 -12.39 21.43 18.31
C LEU A 200 -11.79 20.03 18.47
N PHE A 201 -12.60 19.04 18.79
CA PHE A 201 -12.14 17.68 19.01
C PHE A 201 -11.66 17.01 17.73
N ASN A 202 -12.40 17.09 16.63
CA ASN A 202 -12.08 16.34 15.40
C ASN A 202 -11.01 17.01 14.54
N ARG A 203 -10.90 18.35 14.55
CA ARG A 203 -9.96 19.08 13.72
C ARG A 203 -8.61 19.31 14.40
N TYR A 204 -8.59 19.43 15.74
CA TYR A 204 -7.39 19.77 16.50
C TYR A 204 -6.95 18.63 17.42
N ILE A 205 -7.79 18.21 18.38
CA ILE A 205 -7.43 17.23 19.42
C ILE A 205 -7.18 15.85 18.81
N ALA A 206 -8.00 15.41 17.86
CA ALA A 206 -7.85 14.12 17.18
C ALA A 206 -6.53 13.96 16.42
N LYS A 207 -5.82 15.06 16.12
CA LYS A 207 -4.51 15.02 15.46
C LYS A 207 -3.35 14.73 16.41
N LEU A 208 -3.55 14.94 17.70
CA LEU A 208 -2.52 14.67 18.69
C LEU A 208 -2.25 13.15 18.77
N PRO A 209 -0.99 12.73 18.92
CA PRO A 209 -0.60 11.31 18.85
C PRO A 209 -1.40 10.40 19.79
N PHE A 210 -1.59 10.81 21.03
CA PHE A 210 -2.36 10.06 22.03
C PHE A 210 -3.85 9.95 21.63
N PHE A 211 -4.50 11.07 21.33
CA PHE A 211 -5.96 11.11 21.05
C PHE A 211 -6.33 10.44 19.72
N ARG A 212 -5.40 10.38 18.76
CA ARG A 212 -5.61 9.70 17.47
C ARG A 212 -5.95 8.22 17.63
N HIS A 213 -5.45 7.56 18.67
CA HIS A 213 -5.75 6.15 18.95
C HIS A 213 -7.22 5.92 19.34
N PHE A 214 -7.87 6.94 19.86
CA PHE A 214 -9.28 6.89 20.30
C PHE A 214 -10.26 7.33 19.21
N CYS A 215 -9.79 7.73 18.04
CA CYS A 215 -10.67 8.08 16.94
C CYS A 215 -11.50 6.88 16.47
N MET A 216 -12.78 7.12 16.18
CA MET A 216 -13.74 6.10 15.79
C MET A 216 -13.39 5.47 14.44
N ASN A 217 -13.06 6.31 13.44
CA ASN A 217 -12.69 5.84 12.12
C ASN A 217 -11.19 5.67 12.00
N GLN A 218 -10.76 4.50 11.55
CA GLN A 218 -9.40 4.22 11.15
C GLN A 218 -9.31 4.18 9.63
N PHE A 219 -8.22 4.71 9.10
CA PHE A 219 -7.89 4.71 7.67
C PHE A 219 -6.51 4.12 7.48
N SER A 220 -6.40 3.16 6.57
CA SER A 220 -5.13 2.64 6.06
C SER A 220 -5.03 2.94 4.57
N PHE A 221 -3.90 3.54 4.17
CA PHE A 221 -3.57 3.89 2.80
C PHE A 221 -2.41 3.01 2.36
N ALA A 222 -2.65 2.24 1.32
CA ALA A 222 -1.68 1.30 0.81
C ALA A 222 -1.49 1.43 -0.71
N LYS A 223 -0.38 0.91 -1.19
CA LYS A 223 -0.10 0.73 -2.62
C LYS A 223 0.37 -0.71 -2.83
N PRO A 224 0.13 -1.31 -4.00
CA PRO A 224 0.66 -2.63 -4.28
C PRO A 224 2.20 -2.57 -4.19
N LEU A 225 2.78 -3.52 -3.49
CA LEU A 225 4.21 -3.78 -3.61
C LEU A 225 4.47 -4.17 -5.06
N PRO A 226 5.59 -3.72 -5.66
CA PRO A 226 5.97 -4.23 -6.96
C PRO A 226 5.99 -5.75 -6.84
N VAL A 227 5.08 -6.43 -7.52
CA VAL A 227 5.26 -7.85 -7.80
C VAL A 227 6.53 -7.86 -8.61
N GLY A 228 7.61 -8.31 -8.03
CA GLY A 228 8.85 -8.50 -8.74
C GLY A 228 8.47 -9.36 -9.94
N LYS A 229 8.38 -8.76 -11.12
CA LYS A 229 8.65 -9.57 -12.31
C LYS A 229 10.01 -10.16 -11.97
N ASP A 230 10.16 -11.46 -12.16
CA ASP A 230 11.46 -12.15 -12.08
C ASP A 230 12.38 -11.60 -13.19
N LYS A 231 12.55 -10.28 -13.24
CA LYS A 231 13.54 -9.60 -14.03
C LYS A 231 14.79 -9.64 -13.19
N GLU A 232 15.62 -10.61 -13.47
CA GLU A 232 16.97 -10.58 -12.96
C GLU A 232 17.67 -9.35 -13.54
N TYR A 233 17.95 -8.39 -12.67
CA TYR A 233 18.70 -7.19 -13.03
C TYR A 233 20.18 -7.50 -13.10
N SER A 234 20.89 -6.88 -14.03
CA SER A 234 22.35 -6.84 -14.06
C SER A 234 22.88 -5.83 -13.04
N VAL A 235 24.05 -6.08 -12.46
CA VAL A 235 24.61 -5.26 -11.37
C VAL A 235 26.06 -4.88 -11.66
N SER A 236 26.37 -3.59 -11.60
CA SER A 236 27.76 -3.08 -11.58
C SER A 236 28.19 -2.87 -10.14
N VAL A 237 29.17 -3.63 -9.70
CA VAL A 237 29.77 -3.55 -8.36
C VAL A 237 31.01 -2.69 -8.42
N VAL A 238 30.95 -1.46 -7.93
CA VAL A 238 32.06 -0.53 -7.86
C VAL A 238 32.84 -0.74 -6.56
N ILE A 239 34.13 -1.03 -6.69
CA ILE A 239 35.04 -1.31 -5.57
C ILE A 239 36.14 -0.24 -5.55
N PRO A 240 35.96 0.85 -4.77
CA PRO A 240 37.02 1.81 -4.54
C PRO A 240 38.10 1.19 -3.66
N ALA A 241 39.36 1.16 -4.15
CA ALA A 241 40.47 0.54 -3.44
C ALA A 241 41.60 1.52 -3.26
N ARG A 242 42.05 1.71 -2.00
CA ARG A 242 43.23 2.51 -1.67
C ARG A 242 44.01 1.86 -0.53
N ASN A 243 45.24 1.45 -0.80
CA ASN A 243 46.08 0.69 0.11
C ASN A 243 45.42 -0.62 0.58
N GLU A 244 44.86 -1.34 -0.40
CA GLU A 244 44.10 -2.57 -0.18
C GLU A 244 44.64 -3.76 -0.98
N SER A 245 45.97 -3.76 -1.28
CA SER A 245 46.61 -4.78 -2.14
C SER A 245 46.31 -6.22 -1.70
N GLY A 246 46.23 -6.48 -0.40
CA GLY A 246 45.91 -7.81 0.16
C GLY A 246 44.44 -8.23 0.08
N ASN A 247 43.50 -7.30 -0.19
CA ASN A 247 42.07 -7.55 -0.17
C ASN A 247 41.46 -7.69 -1.58
N ILE A 248 42.16 -7.29 -2.65
CA ILE A 248 41.62 -7.24 -4.01
C ILE A 248 41.07 -8.59 -4.48
N GLU A 249 41.82 -9.68 -4.26
CA GLU A 249 41.39 -11.02 -4.68
C GLU A 249 40.16 -11.50 -3.85
N ASN A 250 40.17 -11.23 -2.55
CA ASN A 250 39.07 -11.60 -1.68
C ASN A 250 37.77 -10.88 -2.07
N ALA A 251 37.84 -9.64 -2.51
CA ALA A 251 36.66 -8.87 -2.95
C ALA A 251 35.95 -9.53 -4.16
N ILE A 252 36.64 -10.27 -4.99
CA ILE A 252 36.07 -11.05 -6.10
C ILE A 252 35.61 -12.43 -5.63
N THR A 253 36.48 -13.17 -4.98
CA THR A 253 36.26 -14.60 -4.70
C THR A 253 35.17 -14.83 -3.66
N ARG A 254 34.93 -13.84 -2.79
CA ARG A 254 33.86 -13.86 -1.78
C ARG A 254 32.55 -13.17 -2.23
N LEU A 255 32.53 -12.57 -3.43
CA LEU A 255 31.33 -11.97 -3.97
C LEU A 255 30.30 -13.07 -4.27
N PRO A 256 29.10 -13.06 -3.65
CA PRO A 256 28.06 -14.04 -3.97
C PRO A 256 27.52 -13.80 -5.38
N LYS A 257 27.00 -14.86 -5.99
CA LYS A 257 26.29 -14.73 -7.27
C LYS A 257 24.90 -14.14 -7.04
N PHE A 258 24.58 -13.05 -7.72
CA PHE A 258 23.28 -12.39 -7.69
C PHE A 258 23.02 -11.67 -9.02
N GLY A 259 21.77 -11.52 -9.38
CA GLY A 259 21.36 -10.89 -10.64
C GLY A 259 21.70 -11.72 -11.90
N SER A 260 21.34 -11.19 -13.05
CA SER A 260 21.54 -11.85 -14.36
C SER A 260 22.99 -11.75 -14.85
N HIS A 261 23.69 -10.69 -14.45
CA HIS A 261 25.08 -10.41 -14.80
C HIS A 261 25.71 -9.54 -13.73
N ILE A 262 26.97 -9.78 -13.39
CA ILE A 262 27.76 -8.98 -12.46
C ILE A 262 28.97 -8.42 -13.18
N GLU A 263 29.04 -7.10 -13.26
CA GLU A 263 30.18 -6.33 -13.69
C GLU A 263 30.93 -5.82 -12.44
N ILE A 264 32.22 -6.07 -12.33
CA ILE A 264 33.07 -5.65 -11.21
C ILE A 264 33.98 -4.51 -11.68
N ILE A 265 33.93 -3.37 -11.00
CA ILE A 265 34.67 -2.18 -11.39
C ILE A 265 35.60 -1.76 -10.24
N PHE A 266 36.89 -2.02 -10.34
CA PHE A 266 37.88 -1.53 -9.41
C PHE A 266 38.36 -0.14 -9.78
N ILE A 267 38.28 0.79 -8.81
CA ILE A 267 38.84 2.14 -8.96
C ILE A 267 39.95 2.34 -7.93
N GLU A 268 41.16 2.43 -8.42
CA GLU A 268 42.35 2.68 -7.60
C GLU A 268 42.41 4.14 -7.13
N GLY A 269 42.67 4.34 -5.85
CA GLY A 269 42.52 5.58 -5.12
C GLY A 269 43.82 6.34 -4.81
N ASN A 270 44.80 6.37 -5.68
CA ASN A 270 46.13 6.96 -5.45
C ASN A 270 46.82 6.29 -4.24
N SER A 271 46.97 4.97 -4.28
CA SER A 271 47.64 4.16 -3.24
C SER A 271 49.11 4.39 -3.18
N THR A 272 49.69 4.11 -2.04
CA THR A 272 51.14 4.13 -1.81
C THR A 272 51.77 2.72 -1.78
N ASP A 273 50.93 1.69 -1.87
CA ASP A 273 51.30 0.29 -1.91
C ASP A 273 51.06 -0.34 -3.32
N ASP A 274 51.20 -1.64 -3.46
CA ASP A 274 51.03 -2.38 -4.71
C ASP A 274 49.55 -2.62 -5.10
N THR A 275 48.61 -1.82 -4.62
CA THR A 275 47.16 -2.01 -4.90
C THR A 275 46.86 -2.00 -6.41
N TRP A 276 47.44 -1.06 -7.16
CA TRP A 276 47.23 -0.99 -8.62
C TRP A 276 47.72 -2.23 -9.34
N ASP A 277 48.94 -2.70 -9.01
CA ASP A 277 49.50 -3.93 -9.57
C ASP A 277 48.67 -5.17 -9.23
N ALA A 278 48.14 -5.23 -8.01
CA ALA A 278 47.24 -6.28 -7.57
C ALA A 278 45.94 -6.29 -8.41
N ILE A 279 45.33 -5.13 -8.65
CA ILE A 279 44.12 -4.98 -9.47
C ILE A 279 44.40 -5.48 -10.90
N GLN A 280 45.51 -5.08 -11.54
CA GLN A 280 45.85 -5.48 -12.88
C GLN A 280 46.09 -7.00 -12.97
N LYS A 281 46.82 -7.58 -12.01
CA LYS A 281 47.06 -9.04 -11.94
C LYS A 281 45.73 -9.81 -11.81
N ILE A 282 44.79 -9.33 -10.99
CA ILE A 282 43.52 -9.98 -10.79
C ILE A 282 42.63 -9.89 -12.02
N GLN A 283 42.61 -8.75 -12.72
CA GLN A 283 41.92 -8.61 -14.00
C GLN A 283 42.40 -9.65 -15.02
N GLN A 284 43.72 -9.82 -15.13
CA GLN A 284 44.29 -10.81 -16.03
C GLN A 284 44.02 -12.26 -15.59
N LYS A 285 44.15 -12.54 -14.28
CA LYS A 285 43.96 -13.89 -13.71
C LYS A 285 42.53 -14.40 -13.91
N TYR A 286 41.55 -13.54 -13.79
CA TYR A 286 40.13 -13.87 -13.87
C TYR A 286 39.48 -13.46 -15.19
N ALA A 287 40.30 -13.13 -16.22
CA ALA A 287 39.79 -12.80 -17.55
C ALA A 287 38.96 -13.95 -18.13
N GLY A 288 37.74 -13.63 -18.59
CA GLY A 288 36.79 -14.63 -19.11
C GLY A 288 35.97 -15.37 -18.05
N GLN A 289 36.31 -15.25 -16.76
CA GLN A 289 35.50 -15.78 -15.65
C GLN A 289 34.60 -14.74 -15.03
N TYR A 290 35.09 -13.51 -14.92
CA TYR A 290 34.36 -12.35 -14.42
C TYR A 290 34.48 -11.18 -15.39
N ASP A 291 33.48 -10.34 -15.46
CA ASP A 291 33.52 -9.06 -16.19
C ASP A 291 34.15 -8.00 -15.28
N ILE A 292 35.48 -7.76 -15.46
CA ILE A 292 36.24 -6.86 -14.59
C ILE A 292 36.74 -5.66 -15.39
N LYS A 293 36.28 -4.48 -14.98
CA LYS A 293 36.81 -3.19 -15.43
C LYS A 293 37.69 -2.59 -14.35
N ILE A 294 38.73 -1.89 -14.78
CA ILE A 294 39.68 -1.23 -13.88
C ILE A 294 39.87 0.24 -14.27
N GLY A 295 40.04 1.10 -13.29
CA GLY A 295 40.27 2.53 -13.50
C GLY A 295 41.05 3.16 -12.34
N GLN A 296 41.54 4.37 -12.56
CA GLN A 296 42.18 5.20 -11.52
C GLN A 296 41.42 6.48 -11.35
N GLN A 297 41.26 6.91 -10.10
CA GLN A 297 40.67 8.22 -9.84
C GLN A 297 41.65 9.35 -10.15
N LYS A 298 41.13 10.50 -10.61
CA LYS A 298 41.92 11.71 -10.85
C LYS A 298 41.92 12.65 -9.63
N GLY A 299 40.87 12.61 -8.84
CA GLY A 299 40.67 13.45 -7.66
C GLY A 299 41.15 12.80 -6.37
N LYS A 300 40.49 13.09 -5.26
CA LYS A 300 40.83 12.57 -3.93
C LYS A 300 39.60 12.05 -3.20
N GLY A 301 39.80 10.98 -2.44
CA GLY A 301 38.81 10.42 -1.53
C GLY A 301 37.86 9.42 -2.20
N LYS A 302 37.21 8.59 -1.38
CA LYS A 302 36.33 7.51 -1.78
C LYS A 302 35.19 7.95 -2.72
N GLY A 303 34.61 9.14 -2.47
CA GLY A 303 33.52 9.66 -3.27
C GLY A 303 33.90 10.00 -4.72
N ASP A 304 35.16 10.34 -4.98
CA ASP A 304 35.67 10.56 -6.34
C ASP A 304 35.84 9.23 -7.08
N ALA A 305 36.45 8.25 -6.42
CA ALA A 305 36.59 6.89 -6.95
C ALA A 305 35.23 6.26 -7.29
N VAL A 306 34.23 6.41 -6.41
CA VAL A 306 32.87 5.91 -6.66
C VAL A 306 32.24 6.58 -7.88
N ARG A 307 32.38 7.90 -8.07
CA ARG A 307 31.87 8.60 -9.26
C ARG A 307 32.51 8.09 -10.55
N VAL A 308 33.83 7.92 -10.56
CA VAL A 308 34.53 7.33 -11.71
C VAL A 308 34.00 5.92 -12.01
N GLY A 309 33.79 5.10 -10.98
CA GLY A 309 33.24 3.77 -11.15
C GLY A 309 31.80 3.79 -11.69
N PHE A 310 30.96 4.68 -11.23
CA PHE A 310 29.59 4.85 -11.73
C PHE A 310 29.55 5.30 -13.19
N ASP A 311 30.49 6.18 -13.60
CA ASP A 311 30.60 6.62 -15.00
C ASP A 311 31.04 5.48 -15.94
N MET A 312 31.73 4.46 -15.41
CA MET A 312 32.16 3.27 -16.15
C MET A 312 31.13 2.15 -16.17
N ALA A 313 30.12 2.21 -15.28
CA ALA A 313 29.13 1.17 -15.08
C ALA A 313 28.12 1.11 -16.24
N THR A 314 27.74 -0.13 -16.62
CA THR A 314 26.82 -0.37 -17.75
C THR A 314 25.59 -1.19 -17.39
N CYS A 315 25.51 -1.69 -16.14
CA CYS A 315 24.39 -2.53 -15.68
C CYS A 315 23.18 -1.74 -15.16
N ASP A 316 22.08 -2.45 -14.93
CA ASP A 316 20.80 -1.87 -14.46
C ASP A 316 20.88 -1.29 -13.04
N ILE A 317 21.71 -1.90 -12.17
CA ILE A 317 21.85 -1.52 -10.74
C ILE A 317 23.30 -1.16 -10.46
N LEU A 318 23.52 -0.08 -9.72
CA LEU A 318 24.84 0.33 -9.23
C LEU A 318 24.96 -0.04 -7.74
N MET A 319 26.04 -0.73 -7.41
CA MET A 319 26.37 -1.15 -6.04
C MET A 319 27.78 -0.67 -5.68
N ILE A 320 27.97 -0.27 -4.45
CA ILE A 320 29.31 0.01 -3.90
C ILE A 320 29.67 -1.10 -2.92
N LEU A 321 30.89 -1.63 -3.05
CA LEU A 321 31.44 -2.61 -2.13
C LEU A 321 32.81 -2.13 -1.64
N ASP A 322 33.05 -2.14 -0.34
CA ASP A 322 34.33 -1.83 0.22
C ASP A 322 35.33 -3.00 0.00
N ALA A 323 36.58 -2.69 -0.39
CA ALA A 323 37.56 -3.71 -0.75
C ALA A 323 37.90 -4.64 0.42
N ASP A 324 37.78 -4.19 1.65
CA ASP A 324 37.98 -4.96 2.88
C ASP A 324 36.77 -5.82 3.28
N LEU A 325 35.67 -5.71 2.58
CA LEU A 325 34.41 -6.43 2.84
C LEU A 325 33.78 -6.15 4.22
N THR A 326 33.97 -4.95 4.77
CA THR A 326 33.37 -4.50 6.04
C THR A 326 32.11 -3.65 5.81
#